data_2dfbdb0bea9a69605262235aaa7639cc
#
_entry.id   2dfbdb0bea9a69605262235aaa7639cc
#
_cell.length_a   1.000
_cell.length_b   1.000
_cell.length_c   1.000
_cell.angle_alpha   90.00
_cell.angle_beta   90.00
_cell.angle_gamma   90.00
#
_symmetry.space_group_name_H-M   'P 1'
#
loop_
_entity.id
_entity.type
_entity.pdbx_description
1 polymer ?
#
loop_
_entity_poly.entity_id
_entity_poly.type
_entity_poly.pdbx_seq_one_letter_code
_entity_poly.pdbx_strand_id
1 'polypeptide(L)'
;MINSEDNTSTGLKNGGGPGYIMTVRLAILSRGPRLYSTRRLLEEAEKRDCYVEVLDPMRLSITVGNDEPRILNAGWPVEVDAVIPRIGYSITHHGVALIRQFERLGVYVANSSDGISHSRDKLHATQLLTKNRIPVPTTCHIRTWQDVEGALSRVGGMPVVVKVSEGTQGSGVFLVHSEDRARELTYKLLSEGNHVLVQEYIEESHGRDIRVIVVGGKIVAAMRRRARGREFRSNFHLNGTVENIDLSDEYANVARRAARLLNLDVAGVDLLESNRGPLVLEVNSSPGLEGIEGATGINVAGVIIEHCMIHQGFSNVGLDQLLRSRPGHGVVSVNINRHPILNGKQIGDVFAEVNEQVVFAVAREGMHIWKPRRTFMLRRGDEIICYGEIDKIHQQLTPWVSHSVGNNNASPSTIEFSEESY
;
A
#
# COMPACT_ATOMS: atom_id res chain seq x y z
N MET A 1 2.35 73.35 24.07
CA MET A 1 1.64 73.35 25.35
C MET A 1 0.95 72.00 25.43
N ILE A 2 1.57 70.97 26.11
CA ILE A 2 1.21 70.62 27.50
C ILE A 2 -0.20 70.00 27.49
N ASN A 3 -0.49 68.76 27.78
CA ASN A 3 -0.14 67.78 28.81
C ASN A 3 -0.66 66.39 28.30
N SER A 4 -0.01 65.26 28.46
CA SER A 4 0.31 64.37 29.61
C SER A 4 -0.91 63.68 30.27
N GLU A 5 -0.75 62.32 30.37
CA GLU A 5 -1.36 61.41 31.36
C GLU A 5 -2.78 60.89 31.03
N ASP A 6 -3.10 59.63 31.06
CA ASP A 6 -2.83 58.70 32.13
C ASP A 6 -3.06 57.21 31.69
N ASN A 7 -2.33 56.40 32.33
CA ASN A 7 -2.30 54.99 32.38
C ASN A 7 -3.51 54.40 33.13
N THR A 8 -4.28 53.44 32.57
CA THR A 8 -4.96 52.46 33.41
C THR A 8 -5.08 51.12 32.70
N SER A 9 -4.42 50.16 33.24
CA SER A 9 -4.60 48.74 33.08
C SER A 9 -6.01 48.29 33.39
N THR A 10 -6.67 47.57 32.47
CA THR A 10 -7.78 46.70 32.86
C THR A 10 -7.88 45.49 31.96
N GLY A 11 -7.60 44.36 32.60
CA GLY A 11 -8.41 43.15 32.49
C GLY A 11 -8.51 42.46 31.13
N LEU A 12 -7.67 41.48 30.89
CA LEU A 12 -7.92 40.34 30.00
C LEU A 12 -9.28 39.72 30.41
N LYS A 13 -10.35 40.08 29.76
CA LYS A 13 -11.58 39.28 29.75
C LYS A 13 -11.40 38.17 28.73
N ASN A 14 -11.28 36.95 29.20
CA ASN A 14 -11.53 35.74 28.47
C ASN A 14 -12.98 35.78 27.93
N GLY A 15 -13.13 36.27 26.73
CA GLY A 15 -14.34 36.10 25.92
C GLY A 15 -14.17 34.86 25.07
N GLY A 16 -14.69 33.72 25.52
CA GLY A 16 -14.96 32.58 24.67
C GLY A 16 -15.95 32.98 23.59
N GLY A 17 -15.45 33.42 22.44
CA GLY A 17 -16.25 33.52 21.21
C GLY A 17 -16.66 32.12 20.76
N PRO A 18 -17.81 31.99 20.04
CA PRO A 18 -18.20 30.73 19.46
C PRO A 18 -17.04 30.21 18.61
N GLY A 19 -16.53 29.01 18.95
CA GLY A 19 -15.45 28.37 18.18
C GLY A 19 -15.88 28.36 16.73
N TYR A 20 -15.10 28.95 15.86
CA TYR A 20 -15.24 28.80 14.42
C TYR A 20 -15.09 27.30 14.14
N ILE A 21 -16.20 26.62 13.90
CA ILE A 21 -16.19 25.28 13.33
C ILE A 21 -15.64 25.47 11.92
N MET A 22 -14.35 25.23 11.73
CA MET A 22 -13.77 25.26 10.39
C MET A 22 -14.40 24.13 9.60
N THR A 23 -15.23 24.50 8.62
CA THR A 23 -15.84 23.54 7.70
C THR A 23 -14.73 22.84 6.92
N VAL A 24 -14.66 21.52 7.01
CA VAL A 24 -13.65 20.71 6.32
C VAL A 24 -13.89 20.74 4.81
N ARG A 25 -12.86 21.07 4.04
CA ARG A 25 -12.91 21.09 2.57
C ARG A 25 -12.39 19.76 2.04
N LEU A 26 -13.27 18.97 1.41
CA LEU A 26 -12.95 17.66 0.85
C LEU A 26 -12.96 17.69 -0.67
N ALA A 27 -12.00 17.04 -1.31
CA ALA A 27 -12.07 16.70 -2.73
C ALA A 27 -12.26 15.21 -2.95
N ILE A 28 -13.22 14.83 -3.76
CA ILE A 28 -13.37 13.47 -4.27
C ILE A 28 -12.82 13.44 -5.70
N LEU A 29 -11.66 12.80 -5.91
CA LEU A 29 -11.08 12.70 -7.25
C LEU A 29 -11.77 11.58 -8.04
N SER A 30 -12.70 11.94 -8.92
CA SER A 30 -13.48 10.99 -9.70
C SER A 30 -13.87 11.53 -11.07
N ARG A 31 -13.77 10.71 -12.13
CA ARG A 31 -14.29 11.03 -13.45
C ARG A 31 -15.80 10.82 -13.59
N GLY A 32 -16.41 10.18 -12.61
CA GLY A 32 -17.84 9.82 -12.66
C GLY A 32 -18.58 10.31 -11.44
N PRO A 33 -19.03 11.60 -11.39
CA PRO A 33 -19.76 12.14 -10.25
C PRO A 33 -21.09 11.40 -9.99
N ARG A 34 -21.67 10.77 -11.02
CA ARG A 34 -22.92 9.99 -10.93
C ARG A 34 -22.71 8.52 -10.57
N LEU A 35 -21.46 8.03 -10.50
CA LEU A 35 -21.17 6.68 -10.04
C LEU A 35 -21.63 6.49 -8.59
N TYR A 36 -22.22 5.35 -8.28
CA TYR A 36 -22.77 5.06 -6.95
C TYR A 36 -21.82 5.46 -5.82
N SER A 37 -20.61 4.96 -5.81
CA SER A 37 -19.64 5.24 -4.73
C SER A 37 -19.28 6.73 -4.61
N THR A 38 -19.16 7.44 -5.74
CA THR A 38 -18.85 8.89 -5.73
C THR A 38 -20.02 9.67 -5.16
N ARG A 39 -21.25 9.37 -5.60
CA ARG A 39 -22.47 9.98 -5.11
C ARG A 39 -22.67 9.72 -3.61
N ARG A 40 -22.48 8.48 -3.15
CA ARG A 40 -22.59 8.14 -1.73
C ARG A 40 -21.61 8.92 -0.85
N LEU A 41 -20.34 9.05 -1.31
CA LEU A 41 -19.35 9.86 -0.59
C LEU A 41 -19.75 11.34 -0.55
N LEU A 42 -20.27 11.89 -1.65
CA LEU A 42 -20.77 13.27 -1.71
C LEU A 42 -21.93 13.47 -0.71
N GLU A 43 -22.97 12.63 -0.78
CA GLU A 43 -24.12 12.67 0.13
C GLU A 43 -23.72 12.59 1.61
N GLU A 44 -22.75 11.74 1.95
CA GLU A 44 -22.29 11.57 3.33
C GLU A 44 -21.41 12.73 3.83
N ALA A 45 -20.66 13.37 2.94
CA ALA A 45 -19.90 14.58 3.27
C ALA A 45 -20.83 15.79 3.51
N GLU A 46 -21.84 15.97 2.65
CA GLU A 46 -22.85 17.03 2.80
C GLU A 46 -23.64 16.88 4.12
N LYS A 47 -24.04 15.66 4.52
CA LYS A 47 -24.70 15.38 5.79
C LYS A 47 -23.88 15.74 7.03
N ARG A 48 -22.55 15.86 6.87
CA ARG A 48 -21.60 16.20 7.94
C ARG A 48 -21.08 17.62 7.86
N ASP A 49 -21.79 18.47 7.11
CA ASP A 49 -21.47 19.90 6.92
C ASP A 49 -20.05 20.13 6.36
N CYS A 50 -19.53 19.18 5.57
CA CYS A 50 -18.28 19.35 4.84
C CYS A 50 -18.53 20.14 3.56
N TYR A 51 -17.64 21.07 3.23
CA TYR A 51 -17.55 21.57 1.86
C TYR A 51 -16.90 20.48 0.98
N VAL A 52 -17.60 20.00 -0.02
CA VAL A 52 -17.11 18.87 -0.83
C VAL A 52 -17.21 19.16 -2.32
N GLU A 53 -16.14 18.88 -3.03
CA GLU A 53 -16.07 18.97 -4.49
C GLU A 53 -15.72 17.63 -5.13
N VAL A 54 -16.39 17.31 -6.25
CA VAL A 54 -16.01 16.19 -7.11
C VAL A 54 -15.15 16.75 -8.25
N LEU A 55 -13.86 16.42 -8.23
CA LEU A 55 -12.90 16.90 -9.19
C LEU A 55 -12.53 15.77 -10.17
N ASP A 56 -12.63 16.04 -11.47
CA ASP A 56 -12.14 15.13 -12.51
C ASP A 56 -10.61 15.21 -12.56
N PRO A 57 -9.88 14.11 -12.21
CA PRO A 57 -8.43 14.10 -12.28
C PRO A 57 -7.86 14.53 -13.63
N MET A 58 -8.58 14.25 -14.73
CA MET A 58 -8.12 14.58 -16.08
C MET A 58 -8.24 16.07 -16.44
N ARG A 59 -8.84 16.87 -15.56
CA ARG A 59 -8.96 18.32 -15.69
C ARG A 59 -8.03 19.10 -14.78
N LEU A 60 -7.29 18.37 -13.91
CA LEU A 60 -6.36 18.97 -12.97
C LEU A 60 -4.97 19.05 -13.58
N SER A 61 -4.34 20.21 -13.44
CA SER A 61 -2.96 20.45 -13.83
C SER A 61 -2.07 20.56 -12.59
N ILE A 62 -0.82 20.13 -12.72
CA ILE A 62 0.19 20.22 -11.66
C ILE A 62 1.22 21.27 -12.08
N THR A 63 1.49 22.22 -11.19
CA THR A 63 2.62 23.14 -11.33
C THR A 63 3.75 22.70 -10.42
N VAL A 64 4.95 22.54 -10.97
CA VAL A 64 6.17 22.17 -10.23
C VAL A 64 7.21 23.24 -10.48
N GLY A 65 7.79 23.77 -9.43
CA GLY A 65 8.81 24.82 -9.51
C GLY A 65 9.29 25.18 -8.11
N ASN A 66 10.26 26.08 -8.03
CA ASN A 66 10.84 26.48 -6.75
C ASN A 66 9.91 27.38 -5.93
N ASP A 67 9.01 28.10 -6.59
CA ASP A 67 8.32 29.22 -5.94
C ASP A 67 6.92 28.91 -5.44
N GLU A 68 6.20 27.94 -5.90
CA GLU A 68 4.90 27.52 -5.33
C GLU A 68 4.31 26.33 -6.13
N PRO A 69 4.59 25.10 -5.72
CA PRO A 69 3.92 23.95 -6.31
C PRO A 69 2.42 24.02 -6.07
N ARG A 70 1.60 23.85 -7.09
CA ARG A 70 0.13 23.94 -7.00
C ARG A 70 -0.55 22.85 -7.83
N ILE A 71 -1.80 22.58 -7.47
CA ILE A 71 -2.75 21.87 -8.31
C ILE A 71 -3.78 22.88 -8.78
N LEU A 72 -4.06 22.91 -10.08
CA LEU A 72 -4.95 23.86 -10.69
C LEU A 72 -6.15 23.14 -11.34
N ASN A 73 -7.34 23.69 -11.13
CA ASN A 73 -8.54 23.35 -11.87
C ASN A 73 -8.98 24.55 -12.71
N ALA A 74 -8.97 24.40 -14.02
CA ALA A 74 -9.28 25.51 -14.97
C ALA A 74 -8.50 26.81 -14.68
N GLY A 75 -7.23 26.68 -14.26
CA GLY A 75 -6.35 27.81 -13.95
C GLY A 75 -6.42 28.32 -12.51
N TRP A 76 -7.36 27.86 -11.70
CA TRP A 76 -7.52 28.26 -10.31
C TRP A 76 -6.90 27.24 -9.36
N PRO A 77 -6.23 27.64 -8.28
CA PRO A 77 -5.71 26.75 -7.27
C PRO A 77 -6.81 25.90 -6.62
N VAL A 78 -6.54 24.62 -6.44
CA VAL A 78 -7.37 23.71 -5.65
C VAL A 78 -6.91 23.76 -4.20
N GLU A 79 -7.78 24.26 -3.33
CA GLU A 79 -7.52 24.39 -1.88
C GLU A 79 -8.44 23.48 -1.11
N VAL A 80 -7.91 22.38 -0.56
CA VAL A 80 -8.68 21.38 0.19
C VAL A 80 -7.87 20.87 1.38
N ASP A 81 -8.56 20.37 2.39
CA ASP A 81 -7.97 19.87 3.62
C ASP A 81 -7.75 18.35 3.55
N ALA A 82 -8.58 17.64 2.75
CA ALA A 82 -8.43 16.22 2.51
C ALA A 82 -8.90 15.80 1.12
N VAL A 83 -8.32 14.69 0.62
CA VAL A 83 -8.61 14.11 -0.70
C VAL A 83 -8.98 12.64 -0.58
N ILE A 84 -10.07 12.27 -1.25
CA ILE A 84 -10.51 10.87 -1.39
C ILE A 84 -10.26 10.43 -2.84
N PRO A 85 -9.22 9.62 -3.11
CA PRO A 85 -8.92 9.17 -4.46
C PRO A 85 -9.87 8.07 -4.91
N ARG A 86 -10.60 8.33 -6.01
CA ARG A 86 -11.39 7.35 -6.76
C ARG A 86 -10.77 7.15 -8.14
N ILE A 87 -9.46 6.85 -8.14
CA ILE A 87 -8.66 6.73 -9.35
C ILE A 87 -8.98 5.41 -10.06
N GLY A 88 -9.43 5.51 -11.31
CA GLY A 88 -9.64 4.34 -12.17
C GLY A 88 -8.33 3.81 -12.77
N TYR A 89 -8.34 2.55 -13.22
CA TYR A 89 -7.15 1.90 -13.79
C TYR A 89 -6.55 2.70 -14.96
N SER A 90 -7.39 3.13 -15.91
CA SER A 90 -6.93 3.83 -17.13
C SER A 90 -6.24 5.17 -16.91
N ILE A 91 -6.30 5.73 -15.70
CA ILE A 91 -5.68 7.01 -15.35
C ILE A 91 -4.74 6.88 -14.14
N THR A 92 -4.29 5.67 -13.82
CA THR A 92 -3.47 5.41 -12.62
C THR A 92 -2.23 6.28 -12.58
N HIS A 93 -1.47 6.36 -13.67
CA HIS A 93 -0.23 7.14 -13.72
C HIS A 93 -0.45 8.63 -13.38
N HIS A 94 -1.41 9.28 -14.05
CA HIS A 94 -1.73 10.68 -13.78
C HIS A 94 -2.37 10.88 -12.40
N GLY A 95 -3.28 9.98 -12.02
CA GLY A 95 -3.91 10.02 -10.70
C GLY A 95 -2.92 9.91 -9.55
N VAL A 96 -1.93 9.01 -9.66
CA VAL A 96 -0.85 8.87 -8.67
C VAL A 96 0.01 10.13 -8.61
N ALA A 97 0.30 10.76 -9.75
CA ALA A 97 1.05 12.03 -9.77
C ALA A 97 0.30 13.15 -9.05
N LEU A 98 -1.03 13.25 -9.25
CA LEU A 98 -1.89 14.20 -8.53
C LEU A 98 -1.88 13.94 -7.02
N ILE A 99 -2.08 12.68 -6.59
CA ILE A 99 -2.06 12.32 -5.17
C ILE A 99 -0.73 12.68 -4.54
N ARG A 100 0.39 12.34 -5.19
CA ARG A 100 1.73 12.72 -4.73
C ARG A 100 1.91 14.22 -4.58
N GLN A 101 1.29 15.01 -5.47
CA GLN A 101 1.33 16.46 -5.35
C GLN A 101 0.50 16.96 -4.17
N PHE A 102 -0.69 16.41 -3.91
CA PHE A 102 -1.48 16.73 -2.71
C PHE A 102 -0.71 16.38 -1.43
N GLU A 103 -0.07 15.20 -1.38
CA GLU A 103 0.78 14.80 -0.25
C GLU A 103 1.91 15.83 0.01
N ARG A 104 2.56 16.31 -1.06
CA ARG A 104 3.65 17.32 -0.95
C ARG A 104 3.14 18.70 -0.50
N LEU A 105 1.89 19.02 -0.79
CA LEU A 105 1.22 20.23 -0.30
C LEU A 105 0.72 20.11 1.15
N GLY A 106 0.98 18.97 1.80
CA GLY A 106 0.54 18.71 3.18
C GLY A 106 -0.95 18.39 3.31
N VAL A 107 -1.63 18.10 2.21
CA VAL A 107 -3.05 17.71 2.21
C VAL A 107 -3.16 16.24 2.59
N TYR A 108 -4.07 15.91 3.50
CA TYR A 108 -4.37 14.52 3.83
C TYR A 108 -4.97 13.78 2.61
N VAL A 109 -4.50 12.59 2.33
CA VAL A 109 -5.06 11.73 1.28
C VAL A 109 -5.50 10.39 1.87
N ALA A 110 -6.72 9.98 1.60
CA ALA A 110 -7.29 8.75 2.17
C ALA A 110 -6.53 7.48 1.75
N ASN A 111 -5.83 7.52 0.62
CA ASN A 111 -4.87 6.50 0.20
C ASN A 111 -3.66 7.17 -0.41
N SER A 112 -2.47 6.80 0.07
CA SER A 112 -1.21 7.37 -0.41
C SER A 112 -0.94 7.04 -1.88
N SER A 113 -0.13 7.89 -2.52
CA SER A 113 0.33 7.67 -3.90
C SER A 113 1.04 6.33 -4.06
N ASP A 114 1.87 5.95 -3.08
CA ASP A 114 2.56 4.66 -3.05
C ASP A 114 1.58 3.50 -2.84
N GLY A 115 0.62 3.64 -1.92
CA GLY A 115 -0.40 2.62 -1.68
C GLY A 115 -1.26 2.34 -2.91
N ILE A 116 -1.65 3.39 -3.63
CA ILE A 116 -2.37 3.25 -4.90
C ILE A 116 -1.49 2.55 -5.95
N SER A 117 -0.23 2.95 -6.09
CA SER A 117 0.72 2.33 -7.03
C SER A 117 0.94 0.85 -6.73
N HIS A 118 1.24 0.52 -5.48
CA HIS A 118 1.50 -0.85 -5.03
C HIS A 118 0.29 -1.76 -5.24
N SER A 119 -0.92 -1.28 -4.92
CA SER A 119 -2.14 -2.08 -5.08
C SER A 119 -2.53 -2.30 -6.54
N ARG A 120 -2.11 -1.41 -7.45
CA ARG A 120 -2.37 -1.50 -8.88
C ARG A 120 -1.45 -2.48 -9.61
N ASP A 121 -0.23 -2.62 -9.15
CA ASP A 121 0.70 -3.63 -9.63
C ASP A 121 0.47 -4.96 -8.90
N LYS A 122 -0.24 -5.88 -9.56
CA LYS A 122 -0.59 -7.19 -9.00
C LYS A 122 0.62 -8.01 -8.57
N LEU A 123 1.72 -7.93 -9.35
CA LEU A 123 2.93 -8.66 -9.03
C LEU A 123 3.61 -8.07 -7.81
N HIS A 124 3.78 -6.75 -7.79
CA HIS A 124 4.38 -6.05 -6.64
C HIS A 124 3.55 -6.25 -5.36
N ALA A 125 2.22 -6.11 -5.44
CA ALA A 125 1.33 -6.40 -4.31
C ALA A 125 1.55 -7.83 -3.77
N THR A 126 1.59 -8.84 -4.65
CA THR A 126 1.82 -10.23 -4.27
C THR A 126 3.20 -10.42 -3.64
N GLN A 127 4.26 -9.78 -4.18
CA GLN A 127 5.60 -9.82 -3.61
C GLN A 127 5.66 -9.22 -2.20
N LEU A 128 5.01 -8.07 -1.97
CA LEU A 128 4.93 -7.44 -0.65
C LEU A 128 4.18 -8.33 0.35
N LEU A 129 3.05 -8.90 -0.06
CA LEU A 129 2.24 -9.79 0.77
C LEU A 129 3.03 -11.03 1.19
N THR A 130 3.67 -11.72 0.23
CA THR A 130 4.44 -12.94 0.49
C THR A 130 5.68 -12.68 1.32
N LYS A 131 6.43 -11.60 1.07
CA LYS A 131 7.57 -11.18 1.90
C LYS A 131 7.18 -11.06 3.37
N ASN A 132 5.95 -10.62 3.65
CA ASN A 132 5.42 -10.41 4.99
C ASN A 132 4.54 -11.57 5.49
N ARG A 133 4.66 -12.75 4.86
CA ARG A 133 3.95 -13.97 5.25
C ARG A 133 2.43 -13.79 5.33
N ILE A 134 1.86 -12.99 4.42
CA ILE A 134 0.41 -12.93 4.22
C ILE A 134 0.07 -13.99 3.16
N PRO A 135 -0.86 -14.89 3.46
CA PRO A 135 -1.20 -15.97 2.54
C PRO A 135 -1.81 -15.46 1.23
N VAL A 136 -1.30 -15.94 0.11
CA VAL A 136 -1.80 -15.68 -1.24
C VAL A 136 -1.82 -16.99 -2.04
N PRO A 137 -2.61 -17.12 -3.09
CA PRO A 137 -2.48 -18.23 -4.02
C PRO A 137 -1.09 -18.22 -4.68
N THR A 138 -0.48 -19.38 -4.85
CA THR A 138 0.81 -19.51 -5.54
C THR A 138 0.69 -18.90 -6.94
N THR A 139 1.60 -17.98 -7.28
CA THR A 139 1.53 -17.23 -8.54
C THR A 139 2.90 -17.17 -9.18
N CYS A 140 2.98 -17.50 -10.46
CA CYS A 140 4.16 -17.36 -11.30
C CYS A 140 3.94 -16.28 -12.35
N HIS A 141 4.87 -15.33 -12.45
CA HIS A 141 4.92 -14.37 -13.55
C HIS A 141 5.77 -14.93 -14.67
N ILE A 142 5.23 -14.97 -15.88
CA ILE A 142 5.87 -15.58 -17.04
C ILE A 142 6.16 -14.49 -18.08
N ARG A 143 7.39 -14.48 -18.58
CA ARG A 143 7.86 -13.59 -19.63
C ARG A 143 8.19 -14.32 -20.92
N THR A 144 8.55 -15.59 -20.81
CA THR A 144 8.96 -16.42 -21.93
C THR A 144 8.16 -17.71 -21.96
N TRP A 145 8.00 -18.29 -23.14
CA TRP A 145 7.27 -19.55 -23.30
C TRP A 145 8.00 -20.75 -22.66
N GLN A 146 9.34 -20.67 -22.51
CA GLN A 146 10.14 -21.69 -21.86
C GLN A 146 9.80 -21.87 -20.38
N ASP A 147 9.28 -20.82 -19.74
CA ASP A 147 8.94 -20.84 -18.31
C ASP A 147 7.58 -21.47 -18.00
N VAL A 148 6.75 -21.74 -19.02
CA VAL A 148 5.37 -22.21 -18.85
C VAL A 148 5.31 -23.52 -18.08
N GLU A 149 6.10 -24.53 -18.47
CA GLU A 149 6.14 -25.84 -17.81
C GLU A 149 6.51 -25.73 -16.33
N GLY A 150 7.59 -24.97 -16.07
CA GLY A 150 8.05 -24.74 -14.71
C GLY A 150 7.01 -24.00 -13.85
N ALA A 151 6.24 -23.08 -14.44
CA ALA A 151 5.19 -22.37 -13.76
C ALA A 151 3.99 -23.28 -13.44
N LEU A 152 3.52 -24.08 -14.41
CA LEU A 152 2.41 -25.03 -14.21
C LEU A 152 2.72 -26.00 -13.08
N SER A 153 3.94 -26.56 -13.06
CA SER A 153 4.38 -27.44 -11.98
C SER A 153 4.38 -26.74 -10.61
N ARG A 154 4.87 -25.49 -10.55
CA ARG A 154 4.96 -24.74 -9.27
C ARG A 154 3.63 -24.34 -8.68
N VAL A 155 2.61 -24.08 -9.51
CA VAL A 155 1.27 -23.70 -9.03
C VAL A 155 0.40 -24.89 -8.64
N GLY A 156 0.95 -26.09 -8.63
CA GLY A 156 0.27 -27.31 -8.16
C GLY A 156 -0.47 -28.10 -9.23
N GLY A 157 -0.25 -27.79 -10.51
CA GLY A 157 -0.86 -28.49 -11.65
C GLY A 157 -2.28 -27.98 -12.00
N MET A 158 -3.01 -28.79 -12.75
CA MET A 158 -4.36 -28.42 -13.26
C MET A 158 -5.47 -28.64 -12.21
N PRO A 159 -6.52 -27.82 -12.23
CA PRO A 159 -6.70 -26.63 -13.07
C PRO A 159 -5.91 -25.41 -12.59
N VAL A 160 -5.64 -24.46 -13.51
CA VAL A 160 -4.91 -23.21 -13.19
C VAL A 160 -5.69 -22.00 -13.66
N VAL A 161 -5.39 -20.85 -13.05
CA VAL A 161 -5.90 -19.55 -13.53
C VAL A 161 -4.78 -18.83 -14.27
N VAL A 162 -5.02 -18.55 -15.55
CA VAL A 162 -4.14 -17.71 -16.40
C VAL A 162 -4.70 -16.29 -16.41
N LYS A 163 -3.86 -15.29 -16.10
CA LYS A 163 -4.27 -13.88 -16.03
C LYS A 163 -3.31 -13.02 -16.83
N VAL A 164 -3.83 -11.98 -17.48
CA VAL A 164 -2.98 -10.86 -17.89
C VAL A 164 -2.76 -9.95 -16.69
N SER A 165 -1.52 -9.47 -16.55
CA SER A 165 -1.11 -8.58 -15.44
C SER A 165 -1.91 -7.26 -15.48
N GLU A 166 -2.18 -6.75 -16.68
CA GLU A 166 -2.92 -5.53 -16.92
C GLU A 166 -4.34 -5.85 -17.37
N GLY A 167 -5.33 -5.64 -16.51
CA GLY A 167 -6.74 -5.89 -16.81
C GLY A 167 -7.63 -5.49 -15.64
N THR A 168 -8.87 -5.11 -15.94
CA THR A 168 -9.87 -4.72 -14.95
C THR A 168 -11.12 -5.61 -15.05
N GLN A 169 -11.84 -5.72 -13.93
CA GLN A 169 -13.16 -6.38 -13.86
C GLN A 169 -13.20 -7.84 -14.35
N GLY A 170 -12.06 -8.56 -14.26
CA GLY A 170 -11.97 -9.96 -14.69
C GLY A 170 -11.78 -10.15 -16.20
N SER A 171 -11.60 -9.09 -16.99
CA SER A 171 -11.15 -9.22 -18.38
C SER A 171 -9.70 -9.76 -18.38
N GLY A 172 -9.45 -10.79 -19.22
CA GLY A 172 -8.13 -11.43 -19.27
C GLY A 172 -7.84 -12.40 -18.11
N VAL A 173 -8.87 -12.98 -17.47
CA VAL A 173 -8.75 -14.02 -16.45
C VAL A 173 -9.42 -15.29 -16.96
N PHE A 174 -8.67 -16.39 -17.02
CA PHE A 174 -9.10 -17.65 -17.64
C PHE A 174 -8.86 -18.83 -16.69
N LEU A 175 -9.88 -19.62 -16.43
CA LEU A 175 -9.73 -20.94 -15.78
C LEU A 175 -9.43 -21.99 -16.84
N VAL A 176 -8.35 -22.73 -16.67
CA VAL A 176 -7.86 -23.70 -17.65
C VAL A 176 -7.69 -25.05 -16.99
N HIS A 177 -8.28 -26.10 -17.63
CA HIS A 177 -8.37 -27.43 -17.07
C HIS A 177 -7.37 -28.44 -17.68
N SER A 178 -6.64 -28.08 -18.74
CA SER A 178 -5.64 -28.95 -19.35
C SER A 178 -4.33 -28.19 -19.62
N GLU A 179 -3.21 -28.92 -19.53
CA GLU A 179 -1.88 -28.34 -19.76
C GLU A 179 -1.73 -27.80 -21.17
N ASP A 180 -2.20 -28.55 -22.19
CA ASP A 180 -2.10 -28.12 -23.58
C ASP A 180 -2.81 -26.79 -23.81
N ARG A 181 -4.01 -26.64 -23.23
CA ARG A 181 -4.74 -25.38 -23.32
C ARG A 181 -4.05 -24.25 -22.54
N ALA A 182 -3.44 -24.55 -21.39
CA ALA A 182 -2.68 -23.56 -20.63
C ALA A 182 -1.46 -23.07 -21.42
N ARG A 183 -0.73 -24.00 -22.07
CA ARG A 183 0.39 -23.66 -22.96
C ARG A 183 -0.05 -22.78 -24.13
N GLU A 184 -1.07 -23.23 -24.86
CA GLU A 184 -1.59 -22.50 -26.02
C GLU A 184 -2.02 -21.07 -25.65
N LEU A 185 -2.82 -20.94 -24.58
CA LEU A 185 -3.32 -19.65 -24.12
C LEU A 185 -2.17 -18.74 -23.65
N THR A 186 -1.25 -19.28 -22.86
CA THR A 186 -0.09 -18.51 -22.35
C THR A 186 0.80 -18.06 -23.49
N TYR A 187 1.08 -18.96 -24.46
CA TYR A 187 1.85 -18.63 -25.65
C TYR A 187 1.19 -17.50 -26.44
N LYS A 188 -0.14 -17.61 -26.69
CA LYS A 188 -0.90 -16.58 -27.40
C LYS A 188 -0.79 -15.22 -26.69
N LEU A 189 -1.05 -15.18 -25.38
CA LEU A 189 -0.99 -13.94 -24.61
C LEU A 189 0.41 -13.31 -24.60
N LEU A 190 1.46 -14.12 -24.48
CA LEU A 190 2.84 -13.67 -24.57
C LEU A 190 3.18 -13.11 -25.95
N SER A 191 2.73 -13.76 -27.03
CA SER A 191 2.96 -13.29 -28.41
C SER A 191 2.25 -11.97 -28.73
N GLU A 192 1.16 -11.68 -28.01
CA GLU A 192 0.45 -10.40 -28.06
C GLU A 192 1.13 -9.31 -27.20
N GLY A 193 2.28 -9.60 -26.59
CA GLY A 193 3.04 -8.67 -25.76
C GLY A 193 2.51 -8.53 -24.33
N ASN A 194 1.57 -9.38 -23.90
CA ASN A 194 1.02 -9.31 -22.54
C ASN A 194 2.01 -9.84 -21.50
N HIS A 195 1.91 -9.30 -20.29
CA HIS A 195 2.51 -9.88 -19.10
C HIS A 195 1.55 -10.92 -18.52
N VAL A 196 1.99 -12.16 -18.41
CA VAL A 196 1.13 -13.28 -18.02
C VAL A 196 1.45 -13.76 -16.62
N LEU A 197 0.39 -13.96 -15.82
CA LEU A 197 0.45 -14.61 -14.52
C LEU A 197 -0.24 -15.97 -14.62
N VAL A 198 0.41 -17.01 -14.15
CA VAL A 198 -0.18 -18.33 -13.91
C VAL A 198 -0.33 -18.49 -12.42
N GLN A 199 -1.55 -18.76 -11.97
CA GLN A 199 -1.90 -18.81 -10.55
C GLN A 199 -2.59 -20.11 -10.21
N GLU A 200 -2.28 -20.62 -9.01
CA GLU A 200 -2.98 -21.72 -8.38
C GLU A 200 -4.49 -21.45 -8.37
N TYR A 201 -5.26 -22.45 -8.79
CA TYR A 201 -6.70 -22.40 -8.66
C TYR A 201 -7.14 -22.95 -7.31
N ILE A 202 -7.94 -22.17 -6.59
CA ILE A 202 -8.45 -22.56 -5.27
C ILE A 202 -9.85 -23.12 -5.47
N GLU A 203 -9.95 -24.46 -5.49
CA GLU A 203 -11.18 -25.16 -5.82
C GLU A 203 -12.30 -24.89 -4.81
N GLU A 204 -11.96 -24.78 -3.52
CA GLU A 204 -12.87 -24.49 -2.44
C GLU A 204 -13.61 -23.16 -2.61
N SER A 205 -12.97 -22.24 -3.33
CA SER A 205 -13.53 -20.91 -3.65
C SER A 205 -14.14 -20.83 -5.06
N HIS A 206 -14.45 -21.95 -5.70
CA HIS A 206 -15.05 -21.89 -7.05
C HIS A 206 -16.26 -20.97 -7.09
N GLY A 207 -16.16 -19.91 -7.92
CA GLY A 207 -17.21 -18.91 -8.08
C GLY A 207 -17.55 -18.11 -6.82
N ARG A 208 -16.68 -18.11 -5.80
CA ARG A 208 -16.89 -17.38 -4.54
C ARG A 208 -15.65 -16.62 -4.13
N ASP A 209 -15.87 -15.49 -3.51
CA ASP A 209 -14.86 -14.78 -2.72
C ASP A 209 -15.50 -13.96 -1.60
N ILE A 210 -14.67 -13.49 -0.69
CA ILE A 210 -15.07 -12.59 0.39
C ILE A 210 -14.44 -11.23 0.12
N ARG A 211 -15.25 -10.19 0.01
CA ARG A 211 -14.78 -8.81 0.00
C ARG A 211 -14.91 -8.19 1.37
N VAL A 212 -13.79 -7.69 1.88
CA VAL A 212 -13.71 -7.00 3.16
C VAL A 212 -13.35 -5.54 2.92
N ILE A 213 -14.12 -4.62 3.50
CA ILE A 213 -13.75 -3.19 3.51
C ILE A 213 -13.02 -2.87 4.79
N VAL A 214 -11.83 -2.29 4.61
CA VAL A 214 -10.96 -1.79 5.68
C VAL A 214 -10.89 -0.27 5.56
N VAL A 215 -11.13 0.45 6.67
CA VAL A 215 -10.95 1.90 6.76
C VAL A 215 -10.15 2.22 8.02
N GLY A 216 -9.03 2.92 7.90
CA GLY A 216 -8.16 3.27 9.01
C GLY A 216 -7.67 2.05 9.81
N GLY A 217 -7.44 0.92 9.13
CA GLY A 217 -7.04 -0.33 9.77
C GLY A 217 -8.15 -1.09 10.51
N LYS A 218 -9.40 -0.62 10.44
CA LYS A 218 -10.58 -1.29 11.04
C LYS A 218 -11.41 -1.96 9.95
N ILE A 219 -11.94 -3.16 10.27
CA ILE A 219 -12.93 -3.82 9.41
C ILE A 219 -14.25 -3.07 9.56
N VAL A 220 -14.79 -2.58 8.45
CA VAL A 220 -16.06 -1.85 8.40
C VAL A 220 -17.20 -2.76 7.98
N ALA A 221 -17.00 -3.55 6.92
CA ALA A 221 -18.02 -4.43 6.37
C ALA A 221 -17.37 -5.61 5.66
N ALA A 222 -18.08 -6.74 5.60
CA ALA A 222 -17.68 -7.90 4.82
C ALA A 222 -18.87 -8.50 4.09
N MET A 223 -18.65 -8.94 2.84
CA MET A 223 -19.66 -9.66 2.07
C MET A 223 -19.03 -10.83 1.34
N ARG A 224 -19.77 -11.89 1.16
CA ARG A 224 -19.45 -12.97 0.22
C ARG A 224 -20.09 -12.66 -1.12
N ARG A 225 -19.30 -12.77 -2.19
CA ARG A 225 -19.77 -12.67 -3.56
C ARG A 225 -19.87 -14.09 -4.15
N ARG A 226 -20.90 -14.35 -4.90
CA ARG A 226 -21.10 -15.62 -5.60
C ARG A 226 -21.40 -15.38 -7.07
N ALA A 227 -20.69 -16.06 -7.93
CA ALA A 227 -20.96 -16.08 -9.37
C ALA A 227 -22.30 -16.80 -9.66
N ARG A 228 -22.88 -16.50 -10.80
CA ARG A 228 -24.07 -17.24 -11.30
C ARG A 228 -23.68 -18.33 -12.30
N GLY A 229 -24.34 -19.46 -12.20
CA GLY A 229 -24.17 -20.57 -13.14
C GLY A 229 -22.79 -21.21 -13.06
N ARG A 230 -22.11 -21.35 -14.20
CA ARG A 230 -20.79 -21.98 -14.32
C ARG A 230 -19.63 -20.96 -14.31
N GLU A 231 -19.91 -19.68 -14.06
CA GLU A 231 -18.88 -18.65 -13.98
C GLU A 231 -18.03 -18.86 -12.71
N PHE A 232 -16.72 -18.87 -12.86
CA PHE A 232 -15.80 -19.02 -11.73
C PHE A 232 -15.36 -17.67 -11.12
N ARG A 233 -15.63 -16.54 -11.81
CA ARG A 233 -15.32 -15.19 -11.34
C ARG A 233 -16.51 -14.62 -10.56
N SER A 234 -16.31 -14.28 -9.33
CA SER A 234 -17.35 -13.83 -8.38
C SER A 234 -17.70 -12.34 -8.45
N ASN A 235 -17.22 -11.62 -9.49
CA ASN A 235 -17.42 -10.18 -9.60
C ASN A 235 -18.91 -9.78 -9.64
N PHE A 236 -19.31 -8.84 -8.76
CA PHE A 236 -20.69 -8.33 -8.67
C PHE A 236 -21.21 -7.78 -10.01
N HIS A 237 -20.35 -7.11 -10.79
CA HIS A 237 -20.72 -6.58 -12.14
C HIS A 237 -21.04 -7.65 -13.18
N LEU A 238 -20.77 -8.92 -12.90
CA LEU A 238 -21.13 -10.06 -13.75
C LEU A 238 -22.45 -10.71 -13.32
N ASN A 239 -23.36 -9.96 -12.69
CA ASN A 239 -24.64 -10.43 -12.15
C ASN A 239 -24.49 -11.48 -11.03
N GLY A 240 -23.39 -11.47 -10.30
CA GLY A 240 -23.21 -12.27 -9.10
C GLY A 240 -24.18 -11.85 -7.98
N THR A 241 -24.42 -12.75 -7.03
CA THR A 241 -25.15 -12.44 -5.80
C THR A 241 -24.17 -12.04 -4.69
N VAL A 242 -24.64 -11.22 -3.74
CA VAL A 242 -23.91 -10.80 -2.57
C VAL A 242 -24.68 -11.14 -1.31
N GLU A 243 -23.98 -11.55 -0.26
CA GLU A 243 -24.57 -11.82 1.05
C GLU A 243 -23.69 -11.22 2.16
N ASN A 244 -24.32 -10.67 3.18
CA ASN A 244 -23.62 -10.25 4.40
C ASN A 244 -23.05 -11.48 5.11
N ILE A 245 -21.85 -11.37 5.67
CA ILE A 245 -21.22 -12.45 6.44
C ILE A 245 -20.59 -11.92 7.71
N ASP A 246 -20.61 -12.76 8.73
CA ASP A 246 -19.80 -12.58 9.93
C ASP A 246 -18.38 -13.07 9.63
N LEU A 247 -17.42 -12.18 9.74
CA LEU A 247 -16.03 -12.44 9.41
C LEU A 247 -15.28 -13.00 10.62
N SER A 248 -14.66 -14.17 10.49
CA SER A 248 -13.81 -14.70 11.57
C SER A 248 -12.58 -13.82 11.81
N ASP A 249 -12.01 -13.91 13.02
CA ASP A 249 -10.82 -13.15 13.42
C ASP A 249 -9.62 -13.42 12.51
N GLU A 250 -9.47 -14.63 11.99
CA GLU A 250 -8.42 -15.02 11.08
C GLU A 250 -8.51 -14.21 9.76
N TYR A 251 -9.70 -14.21 9.13
CA TYR A 251 -9.97 -13.46 7.90
C TYR A 251 -9.83 -11.95 8.12
N ALA A 252 -10.38 -11.46 9.24
CA ALA A 252 -10.26 -10.05 9.60
C ALA A 252 -8.80 -9.62 9.80
N ASN A 253 -7.98 -10.45 10.44
CA ASN A 253 -6.57 -10.17 10.65
C ASN A 253 -5.78 -10.14 9.33
N VAL A 254 -6.01 -11.12 8.44
CA VAL A 254 -5.37 -11.16 7.11
C VAL A 254 -5.74 -9.91 6.31
N ALA A 255 -7.03 -9.53 6.27
CA ALA A 255 -7.49 -8.34 5.55
C ALA A 255 -6.86 -7.04 6.10
N ARG A 256 -6.85 -6.85 7.43
CA ARG A 256 -6.20 -5.68 8.06
C ARG A 256 -4.72 -5.59 7.74
N ARG A 257 -4.00 -6.71 7.85
CA ARG A 257 -2.56 -6.77 7.56
C ARG A 257 -2.27 -6.46 6.10
N ALA A 258 -3.07 -7.00 5.18
CA ALA A 258 -2.91 -6.75 3.74
C ALA A 258 -3.12 -5.27 3.39
N ALA A 259 -4.19 -4.63 3.88
CA ALA A 259 -4.45 -3.21 3.67
C ALA A 259 -3.32 -2.33 4.23
N ARG A 260 -2.89 -2.60 5.47
CA ARG A 260 -1.80 -1.85 6.13
C ARG A 260 -0.48 -1.97 5.39
N LEU A 261 -0.13 -3.20 4.96
CA LEU A 261 1.14 -3.45 4.27
C LEU A 261 1.24 -2.71 2.95
N LEU A 262 0.12 -2.57 2.25
CA LEU A 262 0.04 -1.80 1.01
C LEU A 262 -0.18 -0.30 1.25
N ASN A 263 -0.11 0.18 2.50
CA ASN A 263 -0.28 1.58 2.88
C ASN A 263 -1.61 2.17 2.37
N LEU A 264 -2.70 1.43 2.59
CA LEU A 264 -4.05 1.84 2.21
C LEU A 264 -4.91 2.09 3.44
N ASP A 265 -5.38 3.31 3.61
CA ASP A 265 -6.35 3.68 4.64
C ASP A 265 -7.77 3.22 4.29
N VAL A 266 -8.10 3.23 2.99
CA VAL A 266 -9.36 2.71 2.46
C VAL A 266 -9.06 1.59 1.48
N ALA A 267 -9.38 0.37 1.85
CA ALA A 267 -9.10 -0.80 1.03
C ALA A 267 -10.30 -1.74 0.89
N GLY A 268 -10.44 -2.32 -0.30
CA GLY A 268 -11.27 -3.50 -0.52
C GLY A 268 -10.38 -4.72 -0.69
N VAL A 269 -10.34 -5.61 0.31
CA VAL A 269 -9.53 -6.82 0.29
C VAL A 269 -10.39 -7.99 -0.16
N ASP A 270 -9.99 -8.64 -1.24
CA ASP A 270 -10.66 -9.82 -1.77
C ASP A 270 -9.92 -11.08 -1.29
N LEU A 271 -10.64 -11.96 -0.61
CA LEU A 271 -10.12 -13.17 0.01
C LEU A 271 -10.77 -14.40 -0.60
N LEU A 272 -9.95 -15.42 -0.87
CA LEU A 272 -10.43 -16.76 -1.19
C LEU A 272 -10.49 -17.62 0.09
N GLU A 273 -11.53 -18.43 0.18
CA GLU A 273 -11.69 -19.46 1.20
C GLU A 273 -10.93 -20.71 0.76
N SER A 274 -10.01 -21.23 1.56
CA SER A 274 -9.28 -22.46 1.27
C SER A 274 -9.11 -23.34 2.48
N ASN A 275 -8.75 -24.62 2.26
CA ASN A 275 -8.41 -25.56 3.33
C ASN A 275 -7.17 -25.12 4.15
N ARG A 276 -6.42 -24.13 3.66
CA ARG A 276 -5.25 -23.52 4.33
C ARG A 276 -5.59 -22.21 5.04
N GLY A 277 -6.88 -21.87 5.16
CA GLY A 277 -7.36 -20.57 5.65
C GLY A 277 -7.53 -19.52 4.54
N PRO A 278 -7.66 -18.23 4.89
CA PRO A 278 -7.87 -17.14 3.94
C PRO A 278 -6.64 -16.87 3.08
N LEU A 279 -6.85 -16.74 1.76
CA LEU A 279 -5.81 -16.34 0.81
C LEU A 279 -6.19 -14.99 0.19
N VAL A 280 -5.29 -14.01 0.24
CA VAL A 280 -5.53 -12.70 -0.38
C VAL A 280 -5.43 -12.84 -1.90
N LEU A 281 -6.53 -12.58 -2.60
CA LEU A 281 -6.59 -12.59 -4.05
C LEU A 281 -6.11 -11.25 -4.63
N GLU A 282 -6.64 -10.14 -4.11
CA GLU A 282 -6.27 -8.78 -4.48
C GLU A 282 -6.64 -7.76 -3.41
N VAL A 283 -6.01 -6.59 -3.46
CA VAL A 283 -6.32 -5.45 -2.61
C VAL A 283 -6.59 -4.22 -3.47
N ASN A 284 -7.78 -3.65 -3.34
CA ASN A 284 -8.27 -2.57 -4.16
C ASN A 284 -8.23 -1.24 -3.42
N SER A 285 -7.50 -0.24 -3.94
CA SER A 285 -7.39 1.12 -3.39
C SER A 285 -8.62 2.00 -3.63
N SER A 286 -9.56 1.58 -4.47
CA SER A 286 -10.79 2.32 -4.78
C SER A 286 -11.97 1.35 -4.85
N PRO A 287 -12.34 0.69 -3.72
CA PRO A 287 -13.40 -0.33 -3.73
C PRO A 287 -14.75 0.26 -4.11
N GLY A 288 -15.54 -0.51 -4.88
CA GLY A 288 -16.96 -0.19 -5.14
C GLY A 288 -17.77 -0.37 -3.87
N LEU A 289 -18.67 0.57 -3.57
CA LEU A 289 -19.48 0.56 -2.34
C LEU A 289 -20.88 -0.04 -2.54
N GLU A 290 -21.40 -0.07 -3.76
CA GLU A 290 -22.77 -0.47 -4.06
C GLU A 290 -23.13 -1.87 -3.54
N GLY A 291 -22.35 -2.86 -3.92
CA GLY A 291 -22.62 -4.25 -3.53
C GLY A 291 -22.53 -4.48 -2.02
N ILE A 292 -21.56 -3.87 -1.37
CA ILE A 292 -21.34 -4.11 0.07
C ILE A 292 -22.30 -3.30 0.95
N GLU A 293 -22.59 -2.04 0.61
CA GLU A 293 -23.65 -1.27 1.31
C GLU A 293 -25.01 -1.93 1.14
N GLY A 294 -25.31 -2.41 -0.09
CA GLY A 294 -26.57 -3.14 -0.37
C GLY A 294 -26.69 -4.47 0.38
N ALA A 295 -25.59 -5.22 0.51
CA ALA A 295 -25.58 -6.52 1.19
C ALA A 295 -25.63 -6.41 2.71
N THR A 296 -24.96 -5.39 3.28
CA THR A 296 -24.76 -5.29 4.73
C THR A 296 -25.65 -4.25 5.40
N GLY A 297 -26.17 -3.28 4.66
CA GLY A 297 -26.86 -2.10 5.20
C GLY A 297 -25.93 -1.12 5.94
N ILE A 298 -24.60 -1.36 5.92
CA ILE A 298 -23.61 -0.53 6.62
C ILE A 298 -23.28 0.67 5.77
N ASN A 299 -23.32 1.88 6.34
CA ASN A 299 -22.93 3.13 5.70
C ASN A 299 -21.41 3.27 5.57
N VAL A 300 -20.82 2.56 4.61
CA VAL A 300 -19.37 2.54 4.37
C VAL A 300 -18.86 3.92 3.93
N ALA A 301 -19.63 4.60 3.08
CA ALA A 301 -19.29 5.96 2.64
C ALA A 301 -19.15 6.93 3.83
N GLY A 302 -20.09 6.88 4.78
CA GLY A 302 -20.05 7.69 6.00
C GLY A 302 -18.79 7.44 6.83
N VAL A 303 -18.40 6.17 7.00
CA VAL A 303 -17.17 5.82 7.74
C VAL A 303 -15.91 6.36 7.05
N ILE A 304 -15.87 6.34 5.71
CA ILE A 304 -14.75 6.91 4.94
C ILE A 304 -14.67 8.42 5.14
N ILE A 305 -15.80 9.13 5.08
CA ILE A 305 -15.84 10.59 5.30
C ILE A 305 -15.40 10.94 6.72
N GLU A 306 -15.93 10.25 7.74
CA GLU A 306 -15.51 10.45 9.14
C GLU A 306 -14.01 10.22 9.33
N HIS A 307 -13.46 9.18 8.71
CA HIS A 307 -12.03 8.93 8.73
C HIS A 307 -11.24 10.12 8.16
N CYS A 308 -11.64 10.66 7.01
CA CYS A 308 -11.00 11.82 6.41
C CYS A 308 -11.11 13.09 7.29
N MET A 309 -12.27 13.33 7.90
CA MET A 309 -12.49 14.46 8.79
C MET A 309 -11.59 14.41 10.04
N ILE A 310 -11.36 13.22 10.59
CA ILE A 310 -10.50 13.03 11.77
C ILE A 310 -9.02 13.22 11.42
N HIS A 311 -8.61 12.80 10.22
CA HIS A 311 -7.20 12.77 9.82
C HIS A 311 -6.77 13.99 8.99
N GLN A 312 -7.66 14.90 8.62
CA GLN A 312 -7.30 16.18 8.03
C GLN A 312 -6.30 16.92 8.96
N GLY A 313 -5.30 17.56 8.41
CA GLY A 313 -4.24 18.20 9.19
C GLY A 313 -3.10 17.26 9.65
N PHE A 314 -3.24 15.95 9.44
CA PHE A 314 -2.16 14.99 9.59
C PHE A 314 -1.66 14.58 8.20
N SER A 315 -0.69 15.32 7.67
CA SER A 315 -0.08 14.92 6.39
C SER A 315 0.78 13.68 6.57
N ASN A 316 0.75 12.78 5.61
CA ASN A 316 1.71 11.68 5.55
C ASN A 316 3.10 12.26 5.28
N VAL A 317 3.94 12.29 6.30
CA VAL A 317 5.35 12.65 6.13
C VAL A 317 6.03 11.51 5.39
N GLY A 318 6.61 11.79 4.23
CA GLY A 318 7.50 10.86 3.53
C GLY A 318 8.76 10.64 4.36
N LEU A 319 8.64 9.85 5.44
CA LEU A 319 9.74 9.64 6.39
C LEU A 319 11.00 9.13 5.68
N ASP A 320 10.86 8.28 4.68
CA ASP A 320 11.97 7.79 3.87
C ASP A 320 12.70 8.93 3.13
N GLN A 321 11.96 9.86 2.51
CA GLN A 321 12.54 11.04 1.86
C GLN A 321 13.21 11.97 2.86
N LEU A 322 12.57 12.19 4.02
CA LEU A 322 13.13 12.99 5.10
C LEU A 322 14.43 12.38 5.63
N LEU A 323 14.45 11.07 5.85
CA LEU A 323 15.63 10.36 6.34
C LEU A 323 16.77 10.34 5.31
N ARG A 324 16.49 10.38 4.01
CA ARG A 324 17.47 10.47 2.93
C ARG A 324 17.91 11.90 2.61
N SER A 325 17.25 12.92 3.16
CA SER A 325 17.60 14.32 2.89
C SER A 325 18.97 14.72 3.44
N ARG A 326 19.51 13.98 4.43
CA ARG A 326 20.83 14.19 4.99
C ARG A 326 21.87 13.39 4.19
N PRO A 327 22.88 14.04 3.56
CA PRO A 327 23.89 13.35 2.79
C PRO A 327 24.57 12.23 3.56
N GLY A 328 24.79 11.07 2.90
CA GLY A 328 25.44 9.90 3.50
C GLY A 328 24.63 9.14 4.56
N HIS A 329 23.41 9.62 4.89
CA HIS A 329 22.53 8.96 5.85
C HIS A 329 21.40 8.19 5.15
N GLY A 330 20.97 7.11 5.77
CA GLY A 330 19.85 6.30 5.24
C GLY A 330 19.36 5.25 6.22
N VAL A 331 18.24 4.64 5.86
CA VAL A 331 17.72 3.44 6.52
C VAL A 331 18.35 2.23 5.84
N VAL A 332 19.00 1.39 6.61
CA VAL A 332 19.60 0.15 6.13
C VAL A 332 19.03 -1.05 6.86
N SER A 333 18.98 -2.17 6.14
CA SER A 333 18.60 -3.46 6.69
C SER A 333 19.82 -4.38 6.73
N VAL A 334 20.10 -4.95 7.90
CA VAL A 334 21.22 -5.87 8.12
C VAL A 334 20.67 -7.28 8.38
N ASN A 335 20.84 -8.17 7.44
CA ASN A 335 20.39 -9.55 7.55
C ASN A 335 21.44 -10.41 8.26
N ILE A 336 21.09 -10.97 9.43
CA ILE A 336 22.00 -11.76 10.26
C ILE A 336 22.46 -13.06 9.58
N ASN A 337 21.72 -13.60 8.63
CA ASN A 337 22.17 -14.75 7.86
C ASN A 337 23.41 -14.45 7.01
N ARG A 338 23.60 -13.18 6.60
CA ARG A 338 24.80 -12.72 5.88
C ARG A 338 25.95 -12.34 6.80
N HIS A 339 25.68 -12.25 8.11
CA HIS A 339 26.62 -11.89 9.16
C HIS A 339 26.55 -12.91 10.31
N PRO A 340 26.92 -14.19 10.12
CA PRO A 340 26.67 -15.27 11.10
C PRO A 340 27.38 -15.05 12.44
N ILE A 341 28.44 -14.25 12.49
CA ILE A 341 29.17 -13.89 13.72
C ILE A 341 28.31 -13.03 14.67
N LEU A 342 27.29 -12.34 14.15
CA LEU A 342 26.35 -11.56 14.95
C LEU A 342 25.34 -12.43 15.70
N ASN A 343 25.20 -13.69 15.36
CA ASN A 343 24.32 -14.62 16.07
C ASN A 343 24.79 -14.77 17.53
N GLY A 344 23.89 -14.53 18.48
CA GLY A 344 24.18 -14.56 19.91
C GLY A 344 24.84 -13.32 20.45
N LYS A 345 25.02 -12.25 19.66
CA LYS A 345 25.49 -10.95 20.15
C LYS A 345 24.33 -10.06 20.57
N GLN A 346 24.60 -9.15 21.49
CA GLN A 346 23.64 -8.09 21.85
C GLN A 346 23.72 -6.94 20.86
N ILE A 347 22.58 -6.27 20.63
CA ILE A 347 22.55 -5.07 19.77
C ILE A 347 23.56 -4.03 20.24
N GLY A 348 23.70 -3.83 21.57
CA GLY A 348 24.63 -2.87 22.15
C GLY A 348 26.10 -3.19 21.91
N ASP A 349 26.45 -4.45 21.66
CA ASP A 349 27.82 -4.88 21.32
C ASP A 349 28.16 -4.58 19.85
N VAL A 350 27.15 -4.62 19.00
CA VAL A 350 27.30 -4.44 17.55
C VAL A 350 27.22 -2.97 17.15
N PHE A 351 26.25 -2.26 17.73
CA PHE A 351 26.02 -0.84 17.50
C PHE A 351 26.41 -0.06 18.75
N ALA A 352 27.68 0.33 18.83
CA ALA A 352 28.16 1.21 19.90
C ALA A 352 27.42 2.56 19.85
N GLU A 353 27.35 3.28 20.99
CA GLU A 353 26.75 4.61 21.03
C GLU A 353 27.56 5.60 20.18
N VAL A 354 27.14 5.73 18.92
CA VAL A 354 27.52 6.87 18.11
C VAL A 354 26.27 7.74 18.01
N ASN A 355 26.38 9.00 18.37
CA ASN A 355 25.27 9.95 18.59
C ASN A 355 24.24 10.12 17.42
N GLU A 356 24.31 9.34 16.35
CA GLU A 356 23.51 9.52 15.16
C GLU A 356 22.94 8.22 14.56
N GLN A 357 23.13 7.08 15.25
CA GLN A 357 22.61 5.80 14.76
C GLN A 357 21.44 5.34 15.63
N VAL A 358 20.35 4.95 14.98
CA VAL A 358 19.14 4.47 15.65
C VAL A 358 18.74 3.11 15.10
N VAL A 359 18.71 2.09 15.96
CA VAL A 359 18.08 0.82 15.64
C VAL A 359 16.58 0.96 15.86
N PHE A 360 15.82 0.98 14.79
CA PHE A 360 14.36 1.11 14.84
C PHE A 360 13.67 -0.19 15.24
N ALA A 361 14.07 -1.29 14.62
CA ALA A 361 13.44 -2.57 14.85
C ALA A 361 14.37 -3.75 14.55
N VAL A 362 14.00 -4.91 15.07
CA VAL A 362 14.49 -6.22 14.60
C VAL A 362 13.29 -7.00 14.08
N ALA A 363 13.35 -7.40 12.81
CA ALA A 363 12.38 -8.30 12.25
C ALA A 363 12.83 -9.74 12.53
N ARG A 364 11.97 -10.52 13.20
CA ARG A 364 12.16 -11.93 13.57
C ARG A 364 10.90 -12.71 13.23
N GLU A 365 11.02 -13.74 12.42
CA GLU A 365 9.88 -14.61 12.06
C GLU A 365 8.62 -13.87 11.59
N GLY A 366 8.81 -12.76 10.84
CA GLY A 366 7.74 -11.93 10.32
C GLY A 366 7.11 -10.95 11.31
N MET A 367 7.61 -10.91 12.55
CA MET A 367 7.24 -9.90 13.55
C MET A 367 8.30 -8.82 13.66
N HIS A 368 7.88 -7.57 13.87
CA HIS A 368 8.78 -6.46 14.12
C HIS A 368 8.83 -6.13 15.62
N ILE A 369 10.03 -6.27 16.23
CA ILE A 369 10.30 -5.89 17.60
C ILE A 369 10.82 -4.46 17.54
N TRP A 370 9.96 -3.50 17.86
CA TRP A 370 10.26 -2.08 17.80
C TRP A 370 11.07 -1.60 18.99
N LYS A 371 12.02 -0.70 18.74
CA LYS A 371 12.91 -0.12 19.75
C LYS A 371 13.54 -1.21 20.65
N PRO A 372 14.22 -2.21 20.05
CA PRO A 372 14.81 -3.29 20.83
C PRO A 372 15.80 -2.72 21.85
N ARG A 373 15.85 -3.29 23.05
CA ARG A 373 16.82 -2.88 24.09
C ARG A 373 18.23 -3.22 23.62
N ARG A 374 19.24 -2.51 24.10
CA ARG A 374 20.67 -2.80 23.80
C ARG A 374 21.07 -4.24 24.17
N THR A 375 20.46 -4.81 25.20
CA THR A 375 20.65 -6.20 25.65
C THR A 375 19.89 -7.23 24.77
N PHE A 376 19.22 -6.80 23.72
CA PHE A 376 18.50 -7.72 22.84
C PHE A 376 19.47 -8.63 22.10
N MET A 377 19.26 -9.93 22.21
CA MET A 377 20.12 -10.97 21.62
C MET A 377 19.70 -11.23 20.16
N LEU A 378 20.62 -11.04 19.25
CA LEU A 378 20.46 -11.31 17.84
C LEU A 378 20.50 -12.83 17.58
N ARG A 379 19.67 -13.28 16.61
CA ARG A 379 19.59 -14.68 16.21
C ARG A 379 19.68 -14.81 14.70
N ARG A 380 20.07 -15.98 14.25
CA ARG A 380 19.99 -16.33 12.81
C ARG A 380 18.56 -16.13 12.31
N GLY A 381 18.40 -15.51 11.15
CA GLY A 381 17.11 -15.17 10.57
C GLY A 381 16.59 -13.78 10.96
N ASP A 382 17.23 -13.09 11.92
CA ASP A 382 16.89 -11.70 12.24
C ASP A 382 17.32 -10.74 11.12
N GLU A 383 16.57 -9.67 10.98
CA GLU A 383 16.88 -8.53 10.12
C GLU A 383 16.82 -7.25 10.96
N ILE A 384 17.96 -6.59 11.13
CA ILE A 384 18.05 -5.34 11.90
C ILE A 384 17.75 -4.16 10.97
N ILE A 385 16.83 -3.31 11.36
CA ILE A 385 16.46 -2.09 10.63
C ILE A 385 17.02 -0.91 11.42
N CYS A 386 17.98 -0.20 10.85
CA CYS A 386 18.62 0.94 11.51
C CYS A 386 18.77 2.14 10.56
N TYR A 387 18.87 3.33 11.16
CA TYR A 387 19.15 4.59 10.48
C TYR A 387 20.48 5.16 10.97
N GLY A 388 21.22 5.78 10.08
CA GLY A 388 22.45 6.48 10.40
C GLY A 388 23.28 6.77 9.17
N GLU A 389 24.51 7.24 9.39
CA GLU A 389 25.49 7.40 8.33
C GLU A 389 25.93 6.01 7.82
N ILE A 390 25.67 5.74 6.54
CA ILE A 390 25.78 4.42 5.94
C ILE A 390 27.20 3.86 6.08
N ASP A 391 28.22 4.70 5.84
CA ASP A 391 29.61 4.31 5.94
C ASP A 391 30.00 3.94 7.38
N LYS A 392 29.50 4.65 8.38
CA LYS A 392 29.74 4.32 9.79
C LYS A 392 29.06 3.01 10.19
N ILE A 393 27.84 2.76 9.70
CA ILE A 393 27.15 1.49 9.93
C ILE A 393 27.97 0.36 9.31
N HIS A 394 28.45 0.51 8.08
CA HIS A 394 29.32 -0.48 7.43
C HIS A 394 30.61 -0.70 8.19
N GLN A 395 31.29 0.35 8.66
CA GLN A 395 32.52 0.25 9.45
C GLN A 395 32.30 -0.53 10.74
N GLN A 396 31.17 -0.30 11.44
CA GLN A 396 30.83 -1.07 12.65
C GLN A 396 30.54 -2.54 12.38
N LEU A 397 30.02 -2.87 11.21
CA LEU A 397 29.73 -4.25 10.81
C LEU A 397 30.95 -4.97 10.27
N THR A 398 31.97 -4.26 9.77
CA THR A 398 33.20 -4.83 9.19
C THR A 398 33.91 -5.81 10.11
N PRO A 399 34.09 -5.57 11.43
CA PRO A 399 34.69 -6.51 12.35
C PRO A 399 33.91 -7.84 12.49
N TRP A 400 32.63 -7.82 12.10
CA TRP A 400 31.70 -8.96 12.21
C TRP A 400 31.47 -9.69 10.90
N VAL A 401 32.23 -9.36 9.86
CA VAL A 401 32.22 -10.13 8.59
C VAL A 401 33.19 -11.29 8.75
N SER A 402 32.70 -12.53 8.64
CA SER A 402 33.56 -13.71 8.62
C SER A 402 34.49 -13.66 7.42
N HIS A 403 35.79 -13.50 7.65
CA HIS A 403 36.78 -13.75 6.65
C HIS A 403 36.80 -15.27 6.38
N SER A 404 36.09 -15.73 5.39
CA SER A 404 36.37 -17.00 4.73
C SER A 404 37.58 -16.76 3.83
N VAL A 405 38.76 -16.61 4.43
CA VAL A 405 40.02 -16.61 3.70
C VAL A 405 40.53 -18.04 3.69
N GLY A 406 40.22 -18.76 2.61
CA GLY A 406 41.14 -19.79 2.14
C GLY A 406 42.44 -19.09 1.73
N ASN A 407 43.55 -19.55 2.25
CA ASN A 407 44.89 -19.14 1.85
C ASN A 407 45.04 -19.20 0.33
N ASN A 408 45.09 -18.04 -0.32
CA ASN A 408 45.78 -17.87 -1.59
C ASN A 408 46.33 -16.43 -1.62
N ASN A 409 47.66 -16.36 -1.60
CA ASN A 409 48.43 -15.16 -1.84
C ASN A 409 48.06 -14.55 -3.23
N ALA A 410 47.25 -13.53 -3.25
CA ALA A 410 47.14 -12.61 -4.38
C ALA A 410 46.97 -11.19 -3.83
N SER A 411 47.82 -10.31 -4.30
CA SER A 411 47.88 -8.89 -3.99
C SER A 411 46.55 -8.20 -4.28
N PRO A 412 46.18 -7.13 -3.56
CA PRO A 412 44.92 -6.44 -3.79
C PRO A 412 44.96 -5.72 -5.14
N SER A 413 44.18 -6.21 -6.08
CA SER A 413 43.84 -5.49 -7.30
C SER A 413 42.77 -4.43 -7.01
N THR A 414 43.10 -3.19 -7.25
CA THR A 414 42.24 -2.02 -7.26
C THR A 414 41.01 -2.29 -8.16
N ILE A 415 39.82 -2.25 -7.59
CA ILE A 415 38.56 -2.29 -8.36
C ILE A 415 38.29 -0.85 -8.79
N GLU A 416 38.54 -0.57 -10.06
CA GLU A 416 38.04 0.65 -10.74
C GLU A 416 36.52 0.47 -10.99
N PHE A 417 35.74 1.38 -10.48
CA PHE A 417 34.35 1.55 -10.86
C PHE A 417 34.28 2.32 -12.18
N SER A 418 33.84 1.65 -13.23
CA SER A 418 33.43 2.32 -14.46
C SER A 418 32.06 2.93 -14.26
N GLU A 419 31.96 4.26 -14.37
CA GLU A 419 30.72 4.96 -14.61
C GLU A 419 30.21 4.58 -16.00
N GLU A 420 29.12 3.85 -16.07
CA GLU A 420 28.27 3.80 -17.25
C GLU A 420 26.88 4.29 -16.90
N SER A 421 26.60 5.43 -17.48
CA SER A 421 25.31 6.10 -17.58
C SER A 421 24.29 5.28 -18.36
N TYR A 422 23.09 5.08 -17.78
CA TYR A 422 21.82 5.15 -18.50
C TYR A 422 20.71 5.58 -17.54
#